data_8ced73d59470b9763f8074a9cf9e2143
#
_entry.id   8ced73d59470b9763f8074a9cf9e2143
#
_cell.length_a   1.000
_cell.length_b   1.000
_cell.length_c   1.000
_cell.angle_alpha   90.00
_cell.angle_beta   90.00
_cell.angle_gamma   90.00
#
_symmetry.space_group_name_H-M   'P 1'
#
loop_
_entity.id
_entity.type
_entity.pdbx_description
1 polymer ?
#
loop_
_entity_poly.entity_id
_entity_poly.type
_entity_poly.pdbx_seq_one_letter_code
_entity_poly.pdbx_strand_id
1 'polypeptide(L)'
;MRRWFAPLLALVILGTGALWYWQTASRLKGPFPAPNFAARDLQGRTVRLSDLRGKVVFLNLWATWCEPCRQEMPAMETLYREFARDDFAMLAVSEDASGLEAVQPYVAQFGFTFPILLSPEGEVGHKYGITGYPETFIIDKTGQVVVHFIGPRNWADSSVRAMLRQLLQAAPAPAA
;
A
#
# COMPACT_ATOMS: atom_id res chain seq x y z
N MET A 1 34.23 -30.11 -35.70
CA MET A 1 32.90 -30.25 -35.09
C MET A 1 32.73 -29.54 -33.71
N ARG A 2 33.48 -28.44 -33.41
CA ARG A 2 33.52 -27.83 -32.04
C ARG A 2 32.96 -26.41 -31.93
N ARG A 3 32.45 -25.84 -33.02
CA ARG A 3 32.08 -24.39 -33.06
C ARG A 3 30.59 -24.08 -32.81
N TRP A 4 29.72 -25.07 -32.68
CA TRP A 4 28.27 -24.90 -32.56
C TRP A 4 27.72 -25.02 -31.13
N PHE A 5 28.53 -25.45 -30.16
CA PHE A 5 28.09 -25.64 -28.77
C PHE A 5 28.06 -24.35 -27.95
N ALA A 6 28.88 -23.34 -28.31
CA ALA A 6 28.95 -22.08 -27.58
C ALA A 6 27.66 -21.26 -27.64
N PRO A 7 26.98 -21.09 -28.83
CA PRO A 7 25.72 -20.33 -28.86
C PRO A 7 24.55 -21.03 -28.15
N LEU A 8 24.51 -22.37 -28.18
CA LEU A 8 23.47 -23.12 -27.46
C LEU A 8 23.62 -23.01 -25.93
N LEU A 9 24.83 -23.01 -25.42
CA LEU A 9 25.09 -22.82 -23.98
C LEU A 9 24.71 -21.41 -23.52
N ALA A 10 25.01 -20.39 -24.31
CA ALA A 10 24.64 -19.01 -24.01
C ALA A 10 23.11 -18.81 -23.98
N LEU A 11 22.36 -19.43 -24.89
CA LEU A 11 20.90 -19.37 -24.90
C LEU A 11 20.27 -20.09 -23.68
N VAL A 12 20.86 -21.19 -23.24
CA VAL A 12 20.40 -21.90 -22.04
C VAL A 12 20.66 -21.07 -20.77
N ILE A 13 21.84 -20.45 -20.65
CA ILE A 13 22.18 -19.59 -19.50
C ILE A 13 21.30 -18.34 -19.46
N LEU A 14 21.06 -17.71 -20.60
CA LEU A 14 20.16 -16.53 -20.69
C LEU A 14 18.70 -16.92 -20.40
N GLY A 15 18.24 -18.07 -20.88
CA GLY A 15 16.89 -18.59 -20.62
C GLY A 15 16.67 -18.97 -19.16
N THR A 16 17.63 -19.64 -18.54
CA THR A 16 17.55 -20.02 -17.12
C THR A 16 17.69 -18.79 -16.21
N GLY A 17 18.54 -17.83 -16.55
CA GLY A 17 18.70 -16.58 -15.83
C GLY A 17 17.44 -15.71 -15.89
N ALA A 18 16.81 -15.60 -17.06
CA ALA A 18 15.54 -14.89 -17.24
C ALA A 18 14.40 -15.58 -16.47
N LEU A 19 14.34 -16.91 -16.52
CA LEU A 19 13.33 -17.70 -15.78
C LEU A 19 13.53 -17.55 -14.26
N TRP A 20 14.78 -17.60 -13.79
CA TRP A 20 15.10 -17.39 -12.37
C TRP A 20 14.79 -15.96 -11.91
N TYR A 21 15.13 -14.95 -12.74
CA TYR A 21 14.78 -13.55 -12.48
C TYR A 21 13.26 -13.36 -12.42
N TRP A 22 12.51 -13.95 -13.35
CA TRP A 22 11.05 -13.93 -13.38
C TRP A 22 10.44 -14.61 -12.15
N GLN A 23 10.97 -15.77 -11.75
CA GLN A 23 10.52 -16.50 -10.56
C GLN A 23 10.85 -15.77 -9.25
N THR A 24 11.96 -15.04 -9.19
CA THR A 24 12.32 -14.24 -8.01
C THR A 24 11.59 -12.89 -7.97
N ALA A 25 11.40 -12.25 -9.12
CA ALA A 25 10.62 -11.01 -9.22
C ALA A 25 9.10 -11.23 -8.99
N SER A 26 8.60 -12.42 -9.26
CA SER A 26 7.18 -12.80 -9.08
C SER A 26 6.88 -13.39 -7.71
N ARG A 27 7.82 -13.38 -6.76
CA ARG A 27 7.50 -13.69 -5.37
C ARG A 27 6.73 -12.51 -4.75
N LEU A 28 5.49 -12.35 -5.18
CA LEU A 28 4.48 -11.76 -4.31
C LEU A 28 4.53 -12.61 -3.04
N LYS A 29 5.03 -12.04 -1.94
CA LYS A 29 4.85 -12.67 -0.64
C LYS A 29 3.35 -12.91 -0.53
N GLY A 30 2.94 -14.17 -0.38
CA GLY A 30 1.53 -14.50 -0.15
C GLY A 30 0.96 -13.67 0.99
N PRO A 31 -0.34 -13.72 1.26
CA PRO A 31 -0.94 -12.96 2.34
C PRO A 31 -0.16 -13.13 3.63
N PHE A 32 0.14 -12.01 4.32
CA PHE A 32 0.84 -12.03 5.62
C PHE A 32 0.09 -11.14 6.61
N PRO A 33 0.16 -11.46 7.92
CA PRO A 33 -0.48 -10.63 8.94
C PRO A 33 0.00 -9.19 8.86
N ALA A 34 -0.94 -8.23 8.76
CA ALA A 34 -0.61 -6.82 8.75
C ALA A 34 0.01 -6.42 10.10
N PRO A 35 1.23 -5.84 10.11
CA PRO A 35 1.85 -5.34 11.32
C PRO A 35 0.93 -4.33 12.04
N ASN A 36 0.58 -4.61 13.30
CA ASN A 36 -0.29 -3.71 14.03
C ASN A 36 0.45 -2.42 14.42
N PHE A 37 -0.26 -1.30 14.35
CA PHE A 37 0.24 0.01 14.77
C PHE A 37 -0.88 0.84 15.39
N ALA A 38 -0.49 1.90 16.08
CA ALA A 38 -1.35 2.97 16.53
C ALA A 38 -0.70 4.29 16.13
N ALA A 39 -1.47 5.20 15.54
CA ALA A 39 -0.99 6.52 15.14
C ALA A 39 -2.06 7.57 15.45
N ARG A 40 -1.66 8.84 15.56
CA ARG A 40 -2.59 9.94 15.81
C ARG A 40 -3.09 10.53 14.50
N ASP A 41 -4.38 10.85 14.43
CA ASP A 41 -4.93 11.64 13.33
C ASP A 41 -4.63 13.16 13.54
N LEU A 42 -5.04 13.98 12.57
CA LEU A 42 -4.82 15.45 12.62
C LEU A 42 -5.58 16.13 13.78
N GLN A 43 -6.54 15.46 14.40
CA GLN A 43 -7.27 15.92 15.58
C GLN A 43 -6.71 15.37 16.90
N GLY A 44 -5.60 14.63 16.85
CA GLY A 44 -4.94 14.04 18.00
C GLY A 44 -5.59 12.75 18.52
N ARG A 45 -6.61 12.22 17.84
CA ARG A 45 -7.25 10.95 18.21
C ARG A 45 -6.37 9.78 17.80
N THR A 46 -6.28 8.78 18.66
CA THR A 46 -5.51 7.57 18.34
C THR A 46 -6.35 6.62 17.50
N VAL A 47 -5.82 6.24 16.34
CA VAL A 47 -6.36 5.20 15.45
C VAL A 47 -5.45 3.98 15.54
N ARG A 48 -6.03 2.80 15.78
CA ARG A 48 -5.31 1.53 15.80
C ARG A 48 -5.73 0.67 14.62
N LEU A 49 -4.80 0.06 13.95
CA LEU A 49 -5.12 -0.86 12.86
C LEU A 49 -5.98 -2.04 13.36
N SER A 50 -5.72 -2.52 14.59
CA SER A 50 -6.50 -3.61 15.22
C SER A 50 -8.00 -3.31 15.31
N ASP A 51 -8.38 -2.04 15.43
CA ASP A 51 -9.78 -1.61 15.61
C ASP A 51 -10.55 -1.64 14.26
N LEU A 52 -9.82 -1.89 13.17
CA LEU A 52 -10.38 -1.97 11.81
C LEU A 52 -10.58 -3.41 11.32
N ARG A 53 -10.50 -4.40 12.22
CA ARG A 53 -10.84 -5.79 11.87
C ARG A 53 -12.26 -5.86 11.31
N GLY A 54 -12.48 -6.71 10.30
CA GLY A 54 -13.75 -6.79 9.59
C GLY A 54 -13.89 -5.79 8.45
N LYS A 55 -12.95 -4.84 8.32
CA LYS A 55 -12.90 -3.88 7.20
C LYS A 55 -11.80 -4.22 6.21
N VAL A 56 -12.00 -3.86 4.96
CA VAL A 56 -10.92 -3.76 3.98
C VAL A 56 -10.19 -2.44 4.23
N VAL A 57 -8.88 -2.50 4.50
CA VAL A 57 -8.09 -1.31 4.78
C VAL A 57 -7.15 -1.01 3.62
N PHE A 58 -7.24 0.21 3.10
CA PHE A 58 -6.28 0.80 2.17
C PHE A 58 -5.30 1.63 3.00
N LEU A 59 -4.10 1.09 3.23
CA LEU A 59 -3.03 1.75 3.99
C LEU A 59 -1.99 2.30 3.02
N ASN A 60 -1.87 3.62 2.95
CA ASN A 60 -0.88 4.31 2.12
C ASN A 60 0.15 5.02 3.00
N LEU A 61 1.43 4.84 2.69
CA LEU A 61 2.54 5.52 3.37
C LEU A 61 3.11 6.59 2.45
N TRP A 62 3.20 7.82 2.94
CA TRP A 62 3.50 8.99 2.14
C TRP A 62 4.21 10.09 2.94
N ALA A 63 4.64 11.17 2.26
CA ALA A 63 5.12 12.39 2.88
C ALA A 63 4.81 13.62 2.02
N THR A 64 4.74 14.80 2.62
CA THR A 64 4.42 16.06 1.91
C THR A 64 5.49 16.45 0.88
N TRP A 65 6.74 16.11 1.13
CA TRP A 65 7.89 16.35 0.24
C TRP A 65 8.02 15.31 -0.89
N CYS A 66 7.24 14.23 -0.85
CA CYS A 66 7.25 13.17 -1.86
C CYS A 66 6.38 13.58 -3.07
N GLU A 67 6.98 14.03 -4.15
CA GLU A 67 6.25 14.48 -5.33
C GLU A 67 5.36 13.38 -5.96
N PRO A 68 5.81 12.12 -6.13
CA PRO A 68 4.92 11.06 -6.63
C PRO A 68 3.72 10.80 -5.73
N CYS A 69 3.89 10.93 -4.39
CA CYS A 69 2.78 10.80 -3.45
C CYS A 69 1.72 11.88 -3.68
N ARG A 70 2.16 13.13 -3.85
CA ARG A 70 1.28 14.28 -4.09
C ARG A 70 0.45 14.11 -5.36
N GLN A 71 1.04 13.51 -6.39
CA GLN A 71 0.37 13.28 -7.69
C GLN A 71 -0.75 12.25 -7.60
N GLU A 72 -0.64 11.23 -6.73
CA GLU A 72 -1.67 10.19 -6.61
C GLU A 72 -2.82 10.54 -5.65
N MET A 73 -2.62 11.46 -4.70
CA MET A 73 -3.61 11.79 -3.66
C MET A 73 -4.98 12.26 -4.18
N PRO A 74 -5.11 13.05 -5.28
CA PRO A 74 -6.42 13.38 -5.83
C PRO A 74 -7.20 12.16 -6.31
N ALA A 75 -6.50 11.16 -6.88
CA ALA A 75 -7.13 9.90 -7.28
C ALA A 75 -7.50 9.05 -6.05
N MET A 76 -6.73 9.10 -4.97
CA MET A 76 -7.07 8.49 -3.69
C MET A 76 -8.33 9.11 -3.10
N GLU A 77 -8.48 10.44 -3.16
CA GLU A 77 -9.69 11.12 -2.68
C GLU A 77 -10.93 10.67 -3.45
N THR A 78 -10.81 10.55 -4.78
CA THR A 78 -11.90 10.04 -5.63
C THR A 78 -12.28 8.60 -5.23
N LEU A 79 -11.28 7.75 -5.04
CA LEU A 79 -11.46 6.37 -4.61
C LEU A 79 -12.10 6.30 -3.21
N TYR A 80 -11.63 7.13 -2.28
CA TYR A 80 -12.15 7.17 -0.93
C TYR A 80 -13.63 7.52 -0.91
N ARG A 81 -14.05 8.55 -1.63
CA ARG A 81 -15.46 8.97 -1.72
C ARG A 81 -16.36 7.87 -2.33
N GLU A 82 -15.84 7.10 -3.28
CA GLU A 82 -16.59 6.00 -3.89
C GLU A 82 -16.80 4.84 -2.89
N PHE A 83 -15.77 4.55 -2.06
CA PHE A 83 -15.74 3.36 -1.21
C PHE A 83 -15.95 3.66 0.29
N ALA A 84 -16.11 4.92 0.72
CA ALA A 84 -16.31 5.29 2.11
C ALA A 84 -17.62 4.69 2.67
N ARG A 85 -17.51 3.49 3.21
CA ARG A 85 -18.60 2.68 3.77
C ARG A 85 -18.13 2.05 5.06
N ASP A 86 -19.05 1.42 5.81
CA ASP A 86 -18.75 0.81 7.11
C ASP A 86 -17.71 -0.31 7.07
N ASP A 87 -17.60 -1.02 5.94
CA ASP A 87 -16.67 -2.13 5.73
C ASP A 87 -15.38 -1.77 4.97
N PHE A 88 -15.15 -0.46 4.70
CA PHE A 88 -13.92 0.06 4.10
C PHE A 88 -13.29 1.13 4.99
N ALA A 89 -11.97 1.16 5.06
CA ALA A 89 -11.20 2.22 5.67
C ALA A 89 -10.01 2.59 4.78
N MET A 90 -9.76 3.89 4.61
CA MET A 90 -8.53 4.40 4.02
C MET A 90 -7.73 5.09 5.12
N LEU A 91 -6.46 4.76 5.23
CA LEU A 91 -5.51 5.39 6.15
C LEU A 91 -4.31 5.87 5.35
N ALA A 92 -4.11 7.17 5.26
CA ALA A 92 -2.91 7.75 4.68
C ALA A 92 -1.98 8.18 5.82
N VAL A 93 -0.93 7.39 6.06
CA VAL A 93 0.03 7.65 7.14
C VAL A 93 1.16 8.50 6.59
N SER A 94 1.26 9.73 7.08
CA SER A 94 2.38 10.62 6.78
C SER A 94 3.58 10.28 7.68
N GLU A 95 4.74 10.21 7.05
CA GLU A 95 6.02 10.04 7.74
C GLU A 95 6.90 11.31 7.65
N ASP A 96 6.24 12.46 7.58
CA ASP A 96 6.92 13.76 7.72
C ASP A 96 7.47 13.94 9.13
N ALA A 97 8.77 14.18 9.24
CA ALA A 97 9.44 14.38 10.53
C ALA A 97 8.87 15.58 11.32
N SER A 98 8.35 16.61 10.64
CA SER A 98 7.66 17.74 11.26
C SER A 98 6.20 17.41 11.64
N GLY A 99 5.71 16.21 11.35
CA GLY A 99 4.38 15.73 11.73
C GLY A 99 3.26 16.69 11.36
N LEU A 100 2.47 17.08 12.36
CA LEU A 100 1.28 17.93 12.16
C LEU A 100 1.59 19.26 11.49
N GLU A 101 2.74 19.87 11.79
CA GLU A 101 3.15 21.18 11.26
C GLU A 101 3.30 21.18 9.74
N ALA A 102 3.85 20.09 9.17
CA ALA A 102 3.98 19.95 7.72
C ALA A 102 2.68 19.48 7.08
N VAL A 103 1.97 18.54 7.70
CA VAL A 103 0.87 17.80 7.09
C VAL A 103 -0.43 18.59 7.10
N GLN A 104 -0.75 19.28 8.19
CA GLN A 104 -2.05 19.98 8.33
C GLN A 104 -2.26 21.08 7.28
N PRO A 105 -1.29 21.98 7.00
CA PRO A 105 -1.46 22.99 5.96
C PRO A 105 -1.62 22.37 4.56
N TYR A 106 -0.86 21.33 4.29
CA TYR A 106 -0.93 20.62 3.02
C TYR A 106 -2.31 20.01 2.80
N VAL A 107 -2.82 19.25 3.77
CA VAL A 107 -4.16 18.61 3.67
C VAL A 107 -5.27 19.67 3.55
N ALA A 108 -5.17 20.76 4.29
CA ALA A 108 -6.14 21.86 4.23
C ALA A 108 -6.17 22.55 2.84
N GLN A 109 -4.99 22.71 2.22
CA GLN A 109 -4.88 23.33 0.90
C GLN A 109 -5.60 22.53 -0.19
N PHE A 110 -5.52 21.19 -0.14
CA PHE A 110 -6.09 20.30 -1.16
C PHE A 110 -7.48 19.76 -0.82
N GLY A 111 -7.93 19.91 0.43
CA GLY A 111 -9.27 19.52 0.88
C GLY A 111 -9.48 18.00 0.88
N PHE A 112 -8.45 17.21 1.17
CA PHE A 112 -8.60 15.76 1.30
C PHE A 112 -9.45 15.39 2.52
N THR A 113 -10.34 14.41 2.34
CA THR A 113 -11.33 14.00 3.36
C THR A 113 -11.05 12.61 3.94
N PHE A 114 -10.18 11.83 3.31
CA PHE A 114 -9.76 10.55 3.88
C PHE A 114 -8.90 10.74 5.15
N PRO A 115 -8.95 9.78 6.09
CA PRO A 115 -8.17 9.84 7.32
C PRO A 115 -6.67 9.94 7.07
N ILE A 116 -6.05 10.99 7.63
CA ILE A 116 -4.61 11.20 7.65
C ILE A 116 -4.11 10.89 9.05
N LEU A 117 -3.08 10.05 9.14
CA LEU A 117 -2.39 9.71 10.38
C LEU A 117 -0.95 10.21 10.34
N LEU A 118 -0.36 10.40 11.50
CA LEU A 118 1.00 10.92 11.67
C LEU A 118 1.92 9.86 12.25
N SER A 119 3.05 9.64 11.62
CA SER A 119 4.14 8.76 12.07
C SER A 119 5.50 9.48 11.88
N PRO A 120 5.75 10.59 12.61
CA PRO A 120 6.89 11.47 12.35
C PRO A 120 8.25 10.80 12.59
N GLU A 121 8.29 9.73 13.36
CA GLU A 121 9.51 8.93 13.61
C GLU A 121 9.68 7.78 12.61
N GLY A 122 8.78 7.66 11.59
CA GLY A 122 8.85 6.60 10.59
C GLY A 122 8.50 5.21 11.12
N GLU A 123 7.87 5.12 12.31
CA GLU A 123 7.61 3.84 12.96
C GLU A 123 6.72 2.90 12.13
N VAL A 124 5.70 3.46 11.47
CA VAL A 124 4.76 2.64 10.69
C VAL A 124 5.46 2.11 9.45
N GLY A 125 6.20 2.94 8.72
CA GLY A 125 6.98 2.53 7.58
C GLY A 125 8.03 1.48 7.92
N HIS A 126 8.72 1.64 9.04
CA HIS A 126 9.68 0.66 9.53
C HIS A 126 9.01 -0.71 9.81
N LYS A 127 7.83 -0.71 10.48
CA LYS A 127 7.08 -1.95 10.73
C LYS A 127 6.65 -2.67 9.45
N TYR A 128 6.31 -1.93 8.42
CA TYR A 128 5.90 -2.46 7.12
C TYR A 128 7.10 -2.76 6.19
N GLY A 129 8.31 -2.37 6.61
CA GLY A 129 9.55 -2.60 5.87
C GLY A 129 9.57 -1.89 4.52
N ILE A 130 9.00 -0.67 4.45
CA ILE A 130 8.99 0.11 3.22
C ILE A 130 10.40 0.54 2.84
N THR A 131 10.61 0.71 1.55
CA THR A 131 11.90 1.10 0.98
C THR A 131 11.88 2.49 0.34
N GLY A 132 10.68 3.09 0.23
CA GLY A 132 10.48 4.41 -0.34
C GLY A 132 9.02 4.84 -0.27
N TYR A 133 8.70 5.99 -0.87
CA TYR A 133 7.34 6.52 -0.93
C TYR A 133 6.91 6.79 -2.37
N PRO A 134 5.60 6.63 -2.67
CA PRO A 134 4.59 6.01 -1.82
C PRO A 134 4.67 4.49 -1.83
N GLU A 135 4.24 3.85 -0.76
CA GLU A 135 3.92 2.43 -0.73
C GLU A 135 2.51 2.21 -0.17
N THR A 136 1.74 1.31 -0.79
CA THR A 136 0.34 1.07 -0.42
C THR A 136 0.09 -0.41 -0.16
N PHE A 137 -0.53 -0.70 0.97
CA PHE A 137 -0.90 -2.04 1.39
C PHE A 137 -2.42 -2.17 1.43
N ILE A 138 -2.97 -3.20 0.77
CA ILE A 138 -4.37 -3.55 0.88
C ILE A 138 -4.48 -4.70 1.88
N ILE A 139 -5.24 -4.45 2.93
CA ILE A 139 -5.44 -5.38 4.04
C ILE A 139 -6.88 -5.85 3.98
N ASP A 140 -7.09 -7.15 4.02
CA ASP A 140 -8.42 -7.75 3.98
C ASP A 140 -9.14 -7.69 5.34
N LYS A 141 -10.40 -8.15 5.37
CA LYS A 141 -11.24 -8.16 6.59
C LYS A 141 -10.67 -9.02 7.71
N THR A 142 -9.78 -9.98 7.40
CA THR A 142 -9.08 -10.82 8.40
C THR A 142 -7.82 -10.16 8.95
N GLY A 143 -7.42 -9.00 8.37
CA GLY A 143 -6.21 -8.26 8.72
C GLY A 143 -4.95 -8.84 8.10
N GLN A 144 -5.07 -9.52 6.96
CA GLN A 144 -3.93 -9.94 6.17
C GLN A 144 -3.64 -8.89 5.08
N VAL A 145 -2.38 -8.55 4.88
CA VAL A 145 -1.95 -7.84 3.69
C VAL A 145 -2.09 -8.78 2.51
N VAL A 146 -2.98 -8.46 1.58
CA VAL A 146 -3.25 -9.27 0.38
C VAL A 146 -2.64 -8.69 -0.89
N VAL A 147 -2.39 -7.38 -0.90
CA VAL A 147 -1.70 -6.69 -1.99
C VAL A 147 -0.75 -5.64 -1.43
N HIS A 148 0.42 -5.52 -2.04
CA HIS A 148 1.41 -4.49 -1.76
C HIS A 148 1.81 -3.81 -3.06
N PHE A 149 1.64 -2.50 -3.13
CA PHE A 149 2.05 -1.68 -4.24
C PHE A 149 3.25 -0.83 -3.85
N ILE A 150 4.31 -0.88 -4.65
CA ILE A 150 5.51 -0.05 -4.50
C ILE A 150 5.46 1.04 -5.58
N GLY A 151 5.62 2.28 -5.17
CA GLY A 151 5.58 3.45 -6.04
C GLY A 151 4.15 3.93 -6.37
N PRO A 152 4.06 5.10 -7.08
CA PRO A 152 2.80 5.77 -7.36
C PRO A 152 1.90 4.96 -8.29
N ARG A 153 0.59 5.15 -8.14
CA ARG A 153 -0.40 4.43 -8.92
C ARG A 153 -1.58 5.31 -9.33
N ASN A 154 -2.19 4.97 -10.46
CA ASN A 154 -3.48 5.56 -10.84
C ASN A 154 -4.61 4.85 -10.08
N TRP A 155 -5.02 5.39 -8.96
CA TRP A 155 -6.10 4.84 -8.13
C TRP A 155 -7.49 4.96 -8.78
N ALA A 156 -7.61 5.72 -9.88
CA ALA A 156 -8.82 5.78 -10.69
C ALA A 156 -8.96 4.61 -11.67
N ASP A 157 -8.01 3.67 -11.70
CA ASP A 157 -8.05 2.51 -12.60
C ASP A 157 -9.20 1.56 -12.23
N SER A 158 -9.86 1.02 -13.25
CA SER A 158 -10.96 0.08 -13.09
C SER A 158 -10.55 -1.24 -12.43
N SER A 159 -9.31 -1.68 -12.62
CA SER A 159 -8.77 -2.89 -11.99
C SER A 159 -8.66 -2.75 -10.47
N VAL A 160 -8.26 -1.56 -9.97
CA VAL A 160 -8.23 -1.27 -8.54
C VAL A 160 -9.63 -1.32 -7.94
N ARG A 161 -10.61 -0.69 -8.61
CA ARG A 161 -12.02 -0.73 -8.19
C ARG A 161 -12.58 -2.14 -8.17
N ALA A 162 -12.30 -2.94 -9.21
CA ALA A 162 -12.75 -4.34 -9.28
C ALA A 162 -12.15 -5.16 -8.12
N MET A 163 -10.86 -5.02 -7.85
CA MET A 163 -10.17 -5.69 -6.74
C MET A 163 -10.80 -5.31 -5.39
N LEU A 164 -10.99 -4.02 -5.11
CA LEU A 164 -11.60 -3.57 -3.86
C LEU A 164 -13.04 -4.09 -3.70
N ARG A 165 -13.86 -4.06 -4.76
CA ARG A 165 -15.22 -4.62 -4.73
C ARG A 165 -15.21 -6.12 -4.40
N GLN A 166 -14.28 -6.86 -4.97
CA GLN A 166 -14.12 -8.29 -4.68
C GLN A 166 -13.76 -8.53 -3.21
N LEU A 167 -12.82 -7.77 -2.64
CA LEU A 167 -12.43 -7.88 -1.24
C LEU A 167 -13.57 -7.50 -0.29
N LEU A 168 -14.34 -6.47 -0.64
CA LEU A 168 -15.50 -6.02 0.15
C LEU A 168 -16.64 -7.05 0.17
N GLN A 169 -16.84 -7.79 -0.95
CA GLN A 169 -17.84 -8.85 -1.06
C GLN A 169 -17.39 -10.15 -0.38
N ALA A 170 -16.08 -10.35 -0.19
CA ALA A 170 -15.58 -11.55 0.47
C ALA A 170 -16.09 -11.62 1.92
N ALA A 171 -16.66 -12.78 2.29
CA ALA A 171 -16.98 -13.05 3.68
C ALA A 171 -15.67 -13.04 4.51
N PRO A 172 -15.69 -12.51 5.75
CA PRO A 172 -14.55 -12.69 6.64
C PRO A 172 -14.31 -14.19 6.82
N ALA A 173 -13.06 -14.64 6.64
CA ALA A 173 -12.72 -16.02 6.93
C ALA A 173 -13.07 -16.32 8.40
N PRO A 174 -13.56 -17.53 8.71
CA PRO A 174 -13.82 -17.90 10.10
C PRO A 174 -12.54 -17.72 10.91
N ALA A 175 -12.68 -17.10 12.07
CA ALA A 175 -11.57 -16.96 13.03
C ALA A 175 -11.00 -18.36 13.35
N ALA A 176 -9.72 -18.56 13.13
CA ALA A 176 -9.02 -19.80 13.45
C ALA A 176 -8.79 -19.90 14.98
#